data_8ca656e416558546a41c93795d7f9706
#
_entry.id   8ca656e416558546a41c93795d7f9706
#
_cell.length_a   1.000
_cell.length_b   1.000
_cell.length_c   1.000
_cell.angle_alpha   90.00
_cell.angle_beta   90.00
_cell.angle_gamma   90.00
#
_symmetry.space_group_name_H-M   'P 1'
#
loop_
_entity.id
_entity.type
_entity.pdbx_description
1 polymer ?
#
loop_
_entity_poly.entity_id
_entity_poly.type
_entity_poly.pdbx_seq_one_letter_code
_entity_poly.pdbx_strand_id
1 'polypeptide(L)'
;MNRLTAALLVALVSLSGCGRERREATGVQTPSGPASATPSTSTSTVVTAGIQAGIERHVDQEVARGGGYFFLPFEGQTLRLKLVRVHTEYLASLGPRRQFACVDLADVSGDVYDVDFFLDGGAGDMKVSETTVHKKNGQPFYAWEQKEDESWQRVAITEATDAHLGVRKGTDEFEFVYRATLPELTAPARLWAPLPATDAYQTVKTLSIRAPGTQRTLKDRAHGNDVLFLELGPGDSGKSVEMRFAVTRKEKSAYAADPPRGREFLEPERLVPESENFAKIAGEVLAGKKGDLVRARALYDHVIDRMRYMKFGEGWGKGDAVRACSAASGNCTDFHSYFIALARAAGIPARFAIGASIPSERNDGGIDGYHCWAEFRAEGKWWPVDISEADKYTALSTYYFGHHPANRLELSRGRDLVVEPGPSSGPINFLAYPVLEVAGAEKKAKIEFTFVRTGPGTAGSPRT
;
A
#
# COMPACT_ATOMS: atom_id res chain seq x y z
N MET A 1 11.33 -55.57 35.30
CA MET A 1 12.39 -55.27 36.27
C MET A 1 13.01 -53.93 35.85
N ASN A 2 13.10 -53.07 36.84
CA ASN A 2 13.76 -51.78 36.91
C ASN A 2 13.11 -50.56 36.20
N ARG A 3 12.46 -49.83 37.08
CA ARG A 3 12.13 -48.42 37.05
C ARG A 3 13.38 -47.56 37.12
N LEU A 4 13.36 -46.39 36.51
CA LEU A 4 14.04 -45.21 37.04
C LEU A 4 13.29 -43.95 36.62
N THR A 5 12.79 -43.31 37.62
CA THR A 5 12.22 -41.96 37.75
C THR A 5 13.25 -40.90 37.60
N ALA A 6 12.96 -39.80 36.93
CA ALA A 6 13.70 -38.54 37.04
C ALA A 6 12.76 -37.38 37.25
N ALA A 7 13.07 -36.59 38.22
CA ALA A 7 12.27 -35.63 38.93
C ALA A 7 12.14 -34.27 38.22
N LEU A 8 10.99 -33.66 38.42
CA LEU A 8 10.66 -32.26 38.17
C LEU A 8 11.38 -31.37 39.18
N LEU A 9 12.10 -30.36 38.71
CA LEU A 9 12.57 -29.26 39.55
C LEU A 9 11.77 -28.00 39.23
N VAL A 10 10.89 -27.64 40.14
CA VAL A 10 10.17 -26.37 40.20
C VAL A 10 11.03 -25.41 41.00
N ALA A 11 11.45 -24.29 40.42
CA ALA A 11 12.06 -23.19 41.15
C ALA A 11 11.03 -22.08 41.39
N LEU A 12 10.54 -22.01 42.61
CA LEU A 12 9.86 -20.84 43.15
C LEU A 12 10.90 -19.75 43.44
N VAL A 13 10.67 -18.53 42.98
CA VAL A 13 11.33 -17.34 43.52
C VAL A 13 10.28 -16.50 44.22
N SER A 14 10.45 -16.39 45.50
CA SER A 14 9.64 -15.67 46.46
C SER A 14 9.90 -14.17 46.42
N LEU A 15 8.82 -13.42 46.52
CA LEU A 15 8.76 -12.01 46.88
C LEU A 15 9.25 -11.79 48.35
N SER A 16 10.07 -10.79 48.53
CA SER A 16 10.26 -10.11 49.82
C SER A 16 10.50 -8.63 49.56
N GLY A 17 9.81 -7.84 50.01
CA GLY A 17 9.31 -6.76 50.58
C GLY A 17 10.12 -6.09 51.69
N CYS A 18 9.88 -4.79 51.79
CA CYS A 18 10.08 -3.87 52.94
C CYS A 18 11.46 -3.24 53.12
N GLY A 19 11.40 -1.94 53.33
CA GLY A 19 12.37 -1.21 54.12
C GLY A 19 12.37 0.29 53.85
N ARG A 20 11.45 0.99 54.50
CA ARG A 20 11.42 2.45 54.61
C ARG A 20 12.36 2.86 55.74
N GLU A 21 13.41 3.59 55.48
CA GLU A 21 14.09 4.36 56.49
C GLU A 21 14.31 5.79 56.05
N ARG A 22 13.79 6.68 56.88
CA ARG A 22 13.87 8.15 56.86
C ARG A 22 15.14 8.54 57.59
N ARG A 23 16.04 9.29 56.97
CA ARG A 23 17.07 10.08 57.68
C ARG A 23 17.01 11.54 57.23
N GLU A 24 16.70 12.39 58.17
CA GLU A 24 16.90 13.83 58.09
C GLU A 24 18.39 14.15 58.15
N ALA A 25 18.83 15.05 57.28
CA ALA A 25 20.08 15.79 57.47
C ALA A 25 20.01 17.17 56.79
N THR A 26 19.88 18.16 57.62
CA THR A 26 20.48 19.51 57.66
C THR A 26 20.83 20.18 56.31
N GLY A 27 20.27 21.39 56.22
CA GLY A 27 20.39 22.31 55.09
C GLY A 27 21.81 22.80 54.77
N VAL A 28 21.99 22.96 53.46
CA VAL A 28 22.97 23.89 52.87
C VAL A 28 22.23 24.67 51.78
N GLN A 29 22.16 25.99 52.00
CA GLN A 29 21.67 26.92 50.98
C GLN A 29 22.68 26.99 49.82
N THR A 30 22.21 26.71 48.57
CA THR A 30 22.91 27.03 47.36
C THR A 30 22.11 28.08 46.57
N PRO A 31 22.77 28.99 45.84
CA PRO A 31 22.14 30.16 45.27
C PRO A 31 21.27 29.83 44.04
N SER A 32 20.17 30.57 43.95
CA SER A 32 19.23 30.55 42.83
C SER A 32 19.92 30.78 41.48
N GLY A 33 20.03 29.70 40.69
CA GLY A 33 20.32 29.79 39.27
C GLY A 33 19.06 30.16 38.48
N PRO A 34 19.17 30.74 37.27
CA PRO A 34 18.02 31.21 36.52
C PRO A 34 17.13 30.03 36.10
N ALA A 35 15.82 30.24 36.19
CA ALA A 35 14.80 29.29 35.79
C ALA A 35 15.04 28.78 34.35
N SER A 36 15.18 27.46 34.19
CA SER A 36 15.13 26.79 32.89
C SER A 36 13.79 27.13 32.25
N ALA A 37 13.84 27.92 31.17
CA ALA A 37 12.70 28.15 30.33
C ALA A 37 12.35 26.83 29.62
N THR A 38 11.18 26.31 29.91
CA THR A 38 10.55 25.21 29.14
C THR A 38 10.45 25.65 27.68
N PRO A 39 10.94 24.88 26.67
CA PRO A 39 10.76 25.26 25.30
C PRO A 39 9.28 25.26 24.97
N SER A 40 8.74 26.41 24.55
CA SER A 40 7.34 26.57 24.23
C SER A 40 7.02 25.82 22.91
N THR A 41 6.23 24.79 23.02
CA THR A 41 5.68 24.00 21.90
C THR A 41 4.93 24.84 20.85
N SER A 42 4.51 26.05 21.21
CA SER A 42 3.77 26.97 20.32
C SER A 42 4.64 27.59 19.19
N THR A 43 5.91 27.84 19.42
CA THR A 43 6.79 28.48 18.41
C THR A 43 7.09 27.51 17.26
N SER A 44 7.27 26.23 17.53
CA SER A 44 7.51 25.18 16.52
C SER A 44 6.33 25.01 15.57
N THR A 45 5.09 25.00 16.09
CA THR A 45 3.87 24.80 15.29
C THR A 45 3.60 25.99 14.36
N VAL A 46 3.87 27.22 14.81
CA VAL A 46 3.70 28.44 14.00
C VAL A 46 4.70 28.48 12.83
N VAL A 47 5.93 28.04 13.05
CA VAL A 47 6.96 27.97 11.99
C VAL A 47 6.58 26.93 10.94
N THR A 48 6.16 25.74 11.33
CA THR A 48 5.72 24.66 10.43
C THR A 48 4.58 25.10 9.51
N ALA A 49 3.50 25.68 10.10
CA ALA A 49 2.38 26.19 9.34
C ALA A 49 2.78 27.33 8.38
N GLY A 50 3.74 28.17 8.79
CA GLY A 50 4.28 29.25 7.95
C GLY A 50 5.05 28.73 6.74
N ILE A 51 5.88 27.68 6.91
CA ILE A 51 6.62 27.02 5.83
C ILE A 51 5.63 26.38 4.84
N GLN A 52 4.71 25.56 5.31
CA GLN A 52 3.70 24.93 4.47
C GLN A 52 2.91 25.96 3.66
N ALA A 53 2.37 26.99 4.31
CA ALA A 53 1.64 28.06 3.64
C ALA A 53 2.50 28.86 2.64
N GLY A 54 3.79 28.99 2.90
CA GLY A 54 4.74 29.62 1.97
C GLY A 54 4.90 28.81 0.69
N ILE A 55 5.04 27.49 0.82
CA ILE A 55 5.18 26.55 -0.31
C ILE A 55 3.87 26.49 -1.11
N GLU A 56 2.75 26.30 -0.45
CA GLU A 56 1.44 26.22 -1.11
C GLU A 56 1.16 27.50 -1.92
N ARG A 57 1.39 28.69 -1.33
CA ARG A 57 1.25 29.96 -2.07
C ARG A 57 2.15 30.03 -3.29
N HIS A 58 3.42 29.60 -3.17
CA HIS A 58 4.35 29.60 -4.30
C HIS A 58 3.88 28.67 -5.40
N VAL A 59 3.51 27.44 -5.06
CA VAL A 59 3.02 26.46 -6.02
C VAL A 59 1.74 26.95 -6.69
N ASP A 60 0.77 27.49 -5.94
CA ASP A 60 -0.48 28.06 -6.48
C ASP A 60 -0.22 29.22 -7.45
N GLN A 61 0.73 30.11 -7.14
CA GLN A 61 1.10 31.22 -8.03
C GLN A 61 1.74 30.73 -9.33
N GLU A 62 2.68 29.77 -9.24
CA GLU A 62 3.32 29.21 -10.42
C GLU A 62 2.35 28.36 -11.26
N VAL A 63 1.45 27.60 -10.62
CA VAL A 63 0.38 26.86 -11.28
C VAL A 63 -0.57 27.80 -12.02
N ALA A 64 -0.93 28.94 -11.42
CA ALA A 64 -1.77 29.96 -12.09
C ALA A 64 -1.06 30.56 -13.32
N ARG A 65 0.24 30.82 -13.25
CA ARG A 65 1.05 31.28 -14.38
C ARG A 65 1.25 30.21 -15.44
N GLY A 66 1.36 28.94 -15.02
CA GLY A 66 1.63 27.79 -15.86
C GLY A 66 0.39 27.11 -16.46
N GLY A 67 -0.79 27.77 -16.46
CA GLY A 67 -2.01 27.19 -17.05
C GLY A 67 -2.45 25.89 -16.38
N GLY A 68 -2.30 25.79 -15.05
CA GLY A 68 -2.74 24.66 -14.25
C GLY A 68 -1.63 23.67 -13.84
N TYR A 69 -0.37 24.01 -14.13
CA TYR A 69 0.78 23.18 -13.76
C TYR A 69 1.94 23.99 -13.17
N PHE A 70 2.63 23.40 -12.22
CA PHE A 70 3.94 23.86 -11.76
C PHE A 70 5.01 23.36 -12.72
N PHE A 71 5.83 24.24 -13.25
CA PHE A 71 6.90 23.88 -14.17
C PHE A 71 8.25 23.86 -13.46
N LEU A 72 8.98 22.75 -13.59
CA LEU A 72 10.29 22.56 -12.97
C LEU A 72 11.31 22.07 -14.00
N PRO A 73 12.40 22.83 -14.28
CA PRO A 73 13.50 22.32 -15.08
C PRO A 73 14.23 21.18 -14.38
N PHE A 74 14.42 20.05 -15.10
CA PHE A 74 15.12 18.89 -14.56
C PHE A 74 15.73 18.06 -15.72
N GLU A 75 17.03 17.74 -15.66
CA GLU A 75 17.74 16.91 -16.64
C GLU A 75 17.50 17.32 -18.11
N GLY A 76 17.56 18.61 -18.39
CA GLY A 76 17.42 19.17 -19.74
C GLY A 76 15.98 19.20 -20.28
N GLN A 77 14.99 18.84 -19.47
CA GLN A 77 13.57 18.94 -19.80
C GLN A 77 12.82 19.81 -18.78
N THR A 78 11.62 20.22 -19.11
CA THR A 78 10.73 20.93 -18.20
C THR A 78 9.59 20.02 -17.78
N LEU A 79 9.56 19.65 -16.51
CA LEU A 79 8.49 18.84 -15.92
C LEU A 79 7.22 19.70 -15.76
N ARG A 80 6.06 19.07 -15.98
CA ARG A 80 4.72 19.65 -15.77
C ARG A 80 4.09 18.95 -14.58
N LEU A 81 4.07 19.60 -13.43
CA LEU A 81 3.83 18.99 -12.14
C LEU A 81 2.55 19.52 -11.49
N LYS A 82 1.92 18.69 -10.67
CA LYS A 82 0.84 19.04 -9.74
C LYS A 82 1.24 18.72 -8.32
N LEU A 83 0.83 19.56 -7.37
CA LEU A 83 1.06 19.33 -5.95
C LEU A 83 0.34 18.06 -5.50
N VAL A 84 1.05 17.21 -4.75
CA VAL A 84 0.54 16.02 -4.09
C VAL A 84 0.56 16.21 -2.58
N ARG A 85 1.75 16.54 -2.00
CA ARG A 85 1.93 16.70 -0.55
C ARG A 85 3.09 17.63 -0.22
N VAL A 86 2.91 18.45 0.82
CA VAL A 86 4.02 19.09 1.54
C VAL A 86 4.32 18.28 2.78
N HIS A 87 5.55 17.76 2.91
CA HIS A 87 5.98 16.97 4.04
C HIS A 87 6.25 17.86 5.26
N THR A 88 5.31 17.93 6.19
CA THR A 88 5.47 18.73 7.42
C THR A 88 6.35 18.05 8.46
N GLU A 89 6.56 16.75 8.35
CA GLU A 89 7.43 15.93 9.19
C GLU A 89 8.93 16.06 8.85
N TYR A 90 9.27 16.57 7.68
CA TYR A 90 10.65 16.75 7.20
C TYR A 90 11.03 18.22 7.02
N LEU A 91 10.43 19.09 7.83
CA LEU A 91 10.81 20.49 7.86
C LEU A 91 12.06 20.70 8.70
N ALA A 92 13.01 21.45 8.18
CA ALA A 92 14.23 21.81 8.90
C ALA A 92 14.53 23.30 8.80
N SER A 93 15.08 23.85 9.88
CA SER A 93 15.67 25.18 9.87
C SER A 93 17.16 25.05 9.52
N LEU A 94 17.58 25.66 8.44
CA LEU A 94 18.98 25.72 8.00
C LEU A 94 19.69 26.99 8.49
N GLY A 95 19.00 27.79 9.31
CA GLY A 95 19.49 29.03 9.86
C GLY A 95 18.34 29.98 10.25
N PRO A 96 18.64 31.18 10.80
CA PRO A 96 17.64 32.09 11.34
C PRO A 96 16.54 32.50 10.36
N ARG A 97 16.83 32.48 9.05
CA ARG A 97 15.92 32.93 7.99
C ARG A 97 15.87 31.95 6.82
N ARG A 98 16.47 30.76 6.92
CA ARG A 98 16.46 29.76 5.86
C ARG A 98 15.83 28.48 6.35
N GLN A 99 14.79 28.04 5.65
CA GLN A 99 14.00 26.86 5.97
C GLN A 99 14.03 25.87 4.81
N PHE A 100 13.72 24.63 5.09
CA PHE A 100 13.73 23.54 4.13
C PHE A 100 12.47 22.71 4.30
N ALA A 101 11.91 22.22 3.19
CA ALA A 101 10.83 21.24 3.18
C ALA A 101 10.91 20.34 1.96
N CYS A 102 10.53 19.08 2.12
CA CYS A 102 10.27 18.17 1.01
C CYS A 102 8.82 18.29 0.54
N VAL A 103 8.61 18.22 -0.77
CA VAL A 103 7.29 18.34 -1.42
C VAL A 103 7.15 17.28 -2.50
N ASP A 104 6.11 16.47 -2.42
CA ASP A 104 5.75 15.55 -3.51
C ASP A 104 4.96 16.27 -4.58
N LEU A 105 5.43 16.17 -5.81
CA LEU A 105 4.78 16.68 -7.02
C LEU A 105 4.63 15.55 -8.04
N ALA A 106 3.49 15.44 -8.70
CA ALA A 106 3.25 14.42 -9.72
C ALA A 106 3.19 15.02 -11.12
N ASP A 107 3.80 14.35 -12.09
CA ASP A 107 3.71 14.74 -13.49
C ASP A 107 2.49 14.16 -14.21
N VAL A 108 2.31 14.54 -15.47
CA VAL A 108 1.19 14.10 -16.30
C VAL A 108 1.27 12.62 -16.69
N SER A 109 2.43 11.98 -16.58
CA SER A 109 2.60 10.54 -16.82
C SER A 109 2.24 9.70 -15.60
N GLY A 110 2.29 10.30 -14.41
CA GLY A 110 2.06 9.66 -13.13
C GLY A 110 3.35 9.45 -12.32
N ASP A 111 4.49 9.92 -12.80
CA ASP A 111 5.70 9.94 -12.00
C ASP A 111 5.57 10.93 -10.84
N VAL A 112 6.01 10.52 -9.66
CA VAL A 112 6.00 11.35 -8.45
C VAL A 112 7.43 11.76 -8.12
N TYR A 113 7.62 13.06 -8.00
CA TYR A 113 8.90 13.70 -7.70
C TYR A 113 8.85 14.27 -6.29
N ASP A 114 9.79 13.86 -5.46
CA ASP A 114 10.09 14.48 -4.17
C ASP A 114 11.07 15.62 -4.44
N VAL A 115 10.62 16.84 -4.19
CA VAL A 115 11.35 18.07 -4.51
C VAL A 115 11.68 18.80 -3.22
N ASP A 116 12.96 19.09 -3.02
CA ASP A 116 13.44 19.92 -1.93
C ASP A 116 13.18 21.40 -2.22
N PHE A 117 12.41 22.04 -1.35
CA PHE A 117 12.12 23.48 -1.39
C PHE A 117 12.92 24.20 -0.31
N PHE A 118 13.66 25.20 -0.70
CA PHE A 118 14.34 26.10 0.21
C PHE A 118 13.58 27.42 0.26
N LEU A 119 13.35 27.91 1.47
CA LEU A 119 12.61 29.14 1.70
C LEU A 119 13.46 30.11 2.51
N ASP A 120 13.47 31.36 2.09
CA ASP A 120 14.06 32.47 2.82
C ASP A 120 12.93 33.34 3.39
N GLY A 121 13.12 33.81 4.62
CA GLY A 121 12.16 34.71 5.26
C GLY A 121 11.87 34.33 6.72
N GLY A 122 10.96 35.09 7.34
CA GLY A 122 10.44 34.83 8.67
C GLY A 122 9.00 34.30 8.66
N ALA A 123 8.43 34.09 9.83
CA ALA A 123 7.02 33.68 9.97
C ALA A 123 6.10 34.70 9.27
N GLY A 124 5.39 34.26 8.23
CA GLY A 124 4.43 35.08 7.48
C GLY A 124 4.93 35.69 6.16
N ASP A 125 6.26 35.79 5.93
CA ASP A 125 6.85 36.33 4.71
C ASP A 125 7.77 35.34 3.97
N MET A 126 7.71 34.05 4.27
CA MET A 126 8.54 33.00 3.64
C MET A 126 8.30 32.93 2.14
N LYS A 127 9.39 32.92 1.38
CA LYS A 127 9.40 32.77 -0.08
C LYS A 127 10.32 31.65 -0.50
N VAL A 128 9.90 30.85 -1.46
CA VAL A 128 10.75 29.83 -2.08
C VAL A 128 11.88 30.52 -2.85
N SER A 129 13.12 30.17 -2.52
CA SER A 129 14.33 30.69 -3.14
C SER A 129 15.03 29.69 -4.05
N GLU A 130 14.86 28.38 -3.77
CA GLU A 130 15.46 27.30 -4.56
C GLU A 130 14.56 26.07 -4.53
N THR A 131 14.57 25.31 -5.63
CA THR A 131 13.95 23.97 -5.72
C THR A 131 14.92 22.99 -6.36
N THR A 132 14.96 21.75 -5.86
CA THR A 132 15.81 20.68 -6.40
C THR A 132 15.09 19.36 -6.34
N VAL A 133 15.08 18.61 -7.44
CA VAL A 133 14.53 17.25 -7.43
C VAL A 133 15.43 16.35 -6.57
N HIS A 134 14.87 15.79 -5.51
CA HIS A 134 15.56 14.89 -4.60
C HIS A 134 15.37 13.43 -5.00
N LYS A 135 14.11 13.03 -5.30
CA LYS A 135 13.77 11.66 -5.68
C LYS A 135 12.80 11.66 -6.86
N LYS A 136 12.79 10.55 -7.59
CA LYS A 136 11.74 10.21 -8.55
C LYS A 136 11.21 8.84 -8.21
N ASN A 137 9.91 8.72 -7.96
CA ASN A 137 9.25 7.46 -7.58
C ASN A 137 9.95 6.76 -6.41
N GLY A 138 10.36 7.52 -5.40
CA GLY A 138 11.10 7.04 -4.23
C GLY A 138 12.59 6.79 -4.44
N GLN A 139 13.11 6.83 -5.68
CA GLN A 139 14.53 6.66 -5.98
C GLN A 139 15.26 7.99 -5.79
N PRO A 140 16.21 8.10 -4.83
CA PRO A 140 16.92 9.33 -4.58
C PRO A 140 18.03 9.58 -5.61
N PHE A 141 18.22 10.83 -5.98
CA PHE A 141 19.37 11.28 -6.78
C PHE A 141 20.55 11.67 -5.91
N TYR A 142 20.31 12.02 -4.65
CA TYR A 142 21.33 12.36 -3.65
C TYR A 142 20.84 12.06 -2.23
N ALA A 143 21.80 11.97 -1.29
CA ALA A 143 21.55 12.00 0.14
C ALA A 143 22.06 13.32 0.73
N TRP A 144 21.48 13.73 1.85
CA TRP A 144 22.04 14.79 2.67
C TRP A 144 23.01 14.19 3.69
N GLU A 145 24.25 14.69 3.70
CA GLU A 145 25.25 14.33 4.69
C GLU A 145 25.69 15.55 5.47
N GLN A 146 25.77 15.42 6.80
CA GLN A 146 26.30 16.49 7.66
C GLN A 146 27.80 16.42 7.69
N LYS A 147 28.46 17.56 7.44
CA LYS A 147 29.91 17.72 7.54
C LYS A 147 30.35 17.95 8.99
N GLU A 148 31.65 17.90 9.24
CA GLU A 148 32.24 18.18 10.55
C GLU A 148 31.98 19.61 11.06
N ASP A 149 31.75 20.56 10.15
CA ASP A 149 31.39 21.96 10.45
C ASP A 149 29.87 22.17 10.65
N GLU A 150 29.13 21.08 10.83
CA GLU A 150 27.69 21.04 10.97
C GLU A 150 26.90 21.51 9.73
N SER A 151 27.56 21.88 8.64
CA SER A 151 26.90 22.18 7.37
C SER A 151 26.44 20.90 6.65
N TRP A 152 25.42 21.02 5.80
CA TRP A 152 24.89 19.90 5.04
C TRP A 152 25.33 19.97 3.57
N GLN A 153 25.70 18.82 3.01
CA GLN A 153 26.03 18.68 1.59
C GLN A 153 25.19 17.61 0.92
N ARG A 154 24.97 17.76 -0.38
CA ARG A 154 24.34 16.75 -1.23
C ARG A 154 25.41 15.79 -1.73
N VAL A 155 25.21 14.51 -1.49
CA VAL A 155 26.07 13.44 -1.99
C VAL A 155 25.26 12.57 -2.94
N ALA A 156 25.72 12.46 -4.20
CA ALA A 156 25.05 11.64 -5.21
C ALA A 156 25.01 10.17 -4.76
N ILE A 157 23.86 9.53 -4.90
CA ILE A 157 23.68 8.12 -4.58
C ILE A 157 23.69 7.33 -5.88
N THR A 158 24.47 6.26 -5.92
CA THR A 158 24.31 5.18 -6.90
C THR A 158 23.01 4.44 -6.62
N GLU A 159 22.19 4.22 -7.65
CA GLU A 159 20.86 3.62 -7.54
C GLU A 159 20.85 2.38 -6.66
N ALA A 160 19.92 2.34 -5.70
CA ALA A 160 19.54 1.10 -5.04
C ALA A 160 18.89 0.19 -6.09
N THR A 161 19.37 -1.06 -6.22
CA THR A 161 18.81 -2.00 -7.19
C THR A 161 17.35 -2.32 -6.86
N ASP A 162 16.51 -2.51 -7.86
CA ASP A 162 15.09 -2.89 -7.70
C ASP A 162 14.91 -4.13 -6.79
N ALA A 163 15.88 -5.04 -6.77
CA ALA A 163 15.88 -6.22 -5.91
C ALA A 163 15.89 -5.87 -4.42
N HIS A 164 16.66 -4.87 -4.02
CA HIS A 164 16.72 -4.41 -2.62
C HIS A 164 15.45 -3.68 -2.18
N LEU A 165 14.73 -3.10 -3.14
CA LEU A 165 13.49 -2.35 -2.86
C LEU A 165 12.23 -3.22 -2.92
N GLY A 166 12.34 -4.50 -3.32
CA GLY A 166 11.18 -5.38 -3.46
C GLY A 166 10.28 -5.05 -4.66
N VAL A 167 10.71 -4.16 -5.57
CA VAL A 167 9.95 -3.73 -6.75
C VAL A 167 10.71 -4.06 -8.03
N ARG A 168 9.98 -4.41 -9.09
CA ARG A 168 10.53 -4.49 -10.46
C ARG A 168 9.85 -3.43 -11.31
N LYS A 169 10.65 -2.53 -11.86
CA LYS A 169 10.20 -1.50 -12.78
C LYS A 169 10.16 -2.03 -14.22
N GLY A 170 9.48 -1.30 -15.10
CA GLY A 170 9.38 -1.62 -16.50
C GLY A 170 8.53 -2.87 -16.78
N THR A 171 9.16 -4.03 -17.02
CA THR A 171 8.46 -5.27 -17.38
C THR A 171 9.01 -6.47 -16.64
N ASP A 172 8.15 -7.35 -16.16
CA ASP A 172 8.51 -8.67 -15.61
C ASP A 172 7.78 -9.78 -16.40
N GLU A 173 8.47 -10.90 -16.64
CA GLU A 173 7.96 -12.04 -17.37
C GLU A 173 8.16 -13.31 -16.56
N PHE A 174 7.07 -14.05 -16.34
CA PHE A 174 7.11 -15.25 -15.52
C PHE A 174 5.99 -16.23 -15.88
N GLU A 175 6.22 -17.50 -15.62
CA GLU A 175 5.17 -18.50 -15.52
C GLU A 175 4.64 -18.51 -14.07
N PHE A 176 3.32 -18.47 -13.92
CA PHE A 176 2.64 -18.53 -12.63
C PHE A 176 1.80 -19.80 -12.55
N VAL A 177 1.92 -20.51 -11.44
CA VAL A 177 1.14 -21.73 -11.17
C VAL A 177 0.23 -21.49 -9.97
N TYR A 178 -1.05 -21.64 -10.22
CA TYR A 178 -2.11 -21.64 -9.22
C TYR A 178 -2.51 -23.07 -8.93
N ARG A 179 -2.35 -23.55 -7.71
CA ARG A 179 -2.76 -24.89 -7.29
C ARG A 179 -3.70 -24.82 -6.09
N ALA A 180 -4.86 -25.49 -6.20
CA ALA A 180 -5.81 -25.67 -5.12
C ALA A 180 -6.03 -27.17 -4.89
N THR A 181 -5.62 -27.69 -3.73
CA THR A 181 -5.87 -29.07 -3.35
C THR A 181 -7.19 -29.16 -2.57
N LEU A 182 -8.10 -29.97 -3.08
CA LEU A 182 -9.43 -30.16 -2.51
C LEU A 182 -9.35 -30.89 -1.17
N PRO A 183 -10.13 -30.50 -0.19
CA PRO A 183 -10.30 -31.28 1.04
C PRO A 183 -11.11 -32.55 0.76
N GLU A 184 -11.42 -33.30 1.79
CA GLU A 184 -12.43 -34.36 1.72
C GLU A 184 -13.80 -33.78 1.34
N LEU A 185 -14.40 -34.31 0.28
CA LEU A 185 -15.70 -33.93 -0.24
C LEU A 185 -16.71 -35.02 0.15
N THR A 186 -17.54 -34.75 1.12
CA THR A 186 -18.54 -35.72 1.64
C THR A 186 -19.84 -35.70 0.86
N ALA A 187 -20.03 -34.76 -0.06
CA ALA A 187 -21.23 -34.54 -0.86
C ALA A 187 -20.85 -33.81 -2.19
N PRO A 188 -21.83 -33.61 -3.12
CA PRO A 188 -21.63 -32.76 -4.27
C PRO A 188 -21.10 -31.38 -3.85
N ALA A 189 -20.12 -30.86 -4.62
CA ALA A 189 -19.44 -29.65 -4.32
C ALA A 189 -19.32 -28.74 -5.56
N ARG A 190 -19.14 -27.45 -5.32
CA ARG A 190 -18.95 -26.44 -6.35
C ARG A 190 -17.74 -25.59 -6.01
N LEU A 191 -16.94 -25.23 -7.00
CA LEU A 191 -15.77 -24.41 -6.81
C LEU A 191 -15.72 -23.28 -7.84
N TRP A 192 -15.38 -22.08 -7.37
CA TRP A 192 -15.13 -20.89 -8.19
C TRP A 192 -13.70 -20.41 -7.95
N ALA A 193 -12.89 -20.32 -9.02
CA ALA A 193 -11.51 -19.85 -8.96
C ALA A 193 -11.28 -18.72 -9.97
N PRO A 194 -10.35 -17.79 -9.70
CA PRO A 194 -10.09 -16.68 -10.63
C PRO A 194 -9.39 -17.17 -11.90
N LEU A 195 -9.76 -16.57 -13.02
CA LEU A 195 -9.02 -16.65 -14.29
C LEU A 195 -8.48 -15.26 -14.59
N PRO A 196 -7.17 -15.02 -14.49
CA PRO A 196 -6.60 -13.71 -14.75
C PRO A 196 -6.82 -13.26 -16.18
N ALA A 197 -7.27 -12.01 -16.35
CA ALA A 197 -7.54 -11.44 -17.68
C ALA A 197 -6.32 -10.70 -18.24
N THR A 198 -6.24 -10.58 -19.56
CA THR A 198 -5.32 -9.67 -20.24
C THR A 198 -5.89 -8.26 -20.24
N ASP A 199 -5.05 -7.26 -19.95
CA ASP A 199 -5.37 -5.84 -20.06
C ASP A 199 -4.19 -5.04 -20.64
N ALA A 200 -4.19 -3.71 -20.53
CA ALA A 200 -3.11 -2.87 -21.05
C ALA A 200 -1.76 -3.08 -20.32
N TYR A 201 -1.79 -3.64 -19.10
CA TYR A 201 -0.63 -3.76 -18.21
C TYR A 201 -0.22 -5.21 -17.95
N GLN A 202 -1.06 -6.17 -18.24
CA GLN A 202 -0.69 -7.59 -18.18
C GLN A 202 -1.21 -8.35 -19.38
N THR A 203 -0.33 -9.13 -19.98
CA THR A 203 -0.69 -10.14 -20.97
C THR A 203 -0.64 -11.49 -20.29
N VAL A 204 -1.77 -12.20 -20.29
CA VAL A 204 -1.89 -13.52 -19.66
C VAL A 204 -2.26 -14.54 -20.71
N LYS A 205 -1.42 -15.57 -20.86
CA LYS A 205 -1.68 -16.74 -21.71
C LYS A 205 -1.87 -17.96 -20.83
N THR A 206 -3.05 -18.55 -20.86
CA THR A 206 -3.31 -19.83 -20.20
C THR A 206 -2.51 -20.93 -20.91
N LEU A 207 -1.60 -21.57 -20.17
CA LEU A 207 -0.79 -22.70 -20.67
C LEU A 207 -1.53 -24.02 -20.47
N SER A 208 -2.14 -24.21 -19.29
CA SER A 208 -2.97 -25.39 -19.00
C SER A 208 -3.92 -25.13 -17.85
N ILE A 209 -5.05 -25.80 -17.86
CA ILE A 209 -5.96 -25.98 -16.74
C ILE A 209 -6.19 -27.48 -16.58
N ARG A 210 -5.79 -28.02 -15.43
CA ARG A 210 -6.02 -29.41 -15.05
C ARG A 210 -6.90 -29.41 -13.81
N ALA A 211 -8.11 -29.85 -13.95
CA ALA A 211 -9.09 -29.85 -12.87
C ALA A 211 -9.94 -31.13 -12.92
N PRO A 212 -10.33 -31.67 -11.75
CA PRO A 212 -11.32 -32.72 -11.68
C PRO A 212 -12.73 -32.18 -11.96
N GLY A 213 -13.69 -33.09 -12.18
CA GLY A 213 -15.10 -32.74 -12.35
C GLY A 213 -15.42 -32.09 -13.68
N THR A 214 -16.59 -31.45 -13.73
CA THR A 214 -17.05 -30.70 -14.91
C THR A 214 -16.68 -29.24 -14.79
N GLN A 215 -16.04 -28.67 -15.83
CA GLN A 215 -15.56 -27.30 -15.80
C GLN A 215 -16.28 -26.38 -16.77
N ARG A 216 -16.50 -25.14 -16.37
CA ARG A 216 -17.04 -24.05 -17.19
C ARG A 216 -16.34 -22.74 -16.84
N THR A 217 -16.27 -21.81 -17.80
CA THR A 217 -15.89 -20.41 -17.53
C THR A 217 -17.17 -19.60 -17.34
N LEU A 218 -17.26 -18.88 -16.25
CA LEU A 218 -18.33 -17.92 -15.94
C LEU A 218 -17.79 -16.51 -16.11
N LYS A 219 -18.71 -15.56 -16.33
CA LYS A 219 -18.41 -14.12 -16.36
C LYS A 219 -19.04 -13.45 -15.17
N ASP A 220 -18.23 -12.77 -14.35
CA ASP A 220 -18.74 -11.90 -13.31
C ASP A 220 -19.41 -10.66 -13.94
N ARG A 221 -20.65 -10.39 -13.54
CA ARG A 221 -21.47 -9.33 -14.10
C ARG A 221 -21.13 -7.95 -13.55
N ALA A 222 -20.56 -7.88 -12.35
CA ALA A 222 -20.27 -6.63 -11.67
C ALA A 222 -19.00 -5.95 -12.22
N HIS A 223 -17.92 -6.72 -12.39
CA HIS A 223 -16.61 -6.19 -12.75
C HIS A 223 -15.99 -6.85 -13.99
N GLY A 224 -16.68 -7.84 -14.58
CA GLY A 224 -16.27 -8.50 -15.81
C GLY A 224 -15.11 -9.49 -15.65
N ASN A 225 -14.87 -10.02 -14.43
CA ASN A 225 -13.88 -11.07 -14.22
C ASN A 225 -14.28 -12.38 -14.89
N ASP A 226 -13.30 -13.14 -15.36
CA ASP A 226 -13.49 -14.52 -15.76
C ASP A 226 -13.27 -15.45 -14.56
N VAL A 227 -14.13 -16.45 -14.41
CA VAL A 227 -14.15 -17.36 -13.25
C VAL A 227 -14.23 -18.80 -13.74
N LEU A 228 -13.26 -19.62 -13.35
CA LEU A 228 -13.34 -21.07 -13.50
C LEU A 228 -14.35 -21.62 -12.51
N PHE A 229 -15.37 -22.28 -13.02
CA PHE A 229 -16.38 -22.96 -12.22
C PHE A 229 -16.27 -24.47 -12.39
N LEU A 230 -16.29 -25.20 -11.29
CA LEU A 230 -16.23 -26.65 -11.26
C LEU A 230 -17.42 -27.23 -10.50
N GLU A 231 -18.01 -28.28 -11.07
CA GLU A 231 -18.94 -29.19 -10.37
C GLU A 231 -18.16 -30.46 -10.01
N LEU A 232 -18.13 -30.78 -8.72
CA LEU A 232 -17.28 -31.79 -8.11
C LEU A 232 -18.14 -32.83 -7.32
N GLY A 233 -17.59 -34.00 -7.10
CA GLY A 233 -18.21 -35.01 -6.28
C GLY A 233 -17.25 -35.63 -5.25
N PRO A 234 -17.73 -36.51 -4.38
CA PRO A 234 -16.91 -37.19 -3.36
C PRO A 234 -15.67 -37.91 -3.92
N GLY A 235 -15.73 -38.41 -5.16
CA GLY A 235 -14.62 -39.05 -5.86
C GLY A 235 -13.49 -38.08 -6.27
N ASP A 236 -13.65 -36.77 -6.07
CA ASP A 236 -12.66 -35.76 -6.32
C ASP A 236 -11.90 -35.29 -5.08
N SER A 237 -12.19 -35.89 -3.92
CA SER A 237 -11.49 -35.66 -2.66
C SER A 237 -9.99 -35.78 -2.82
N GLY A 238 -9.22 -34.81 -2.29
CA GLY A 238 -7.76 -34.79 -2.33
C GLY A 238 -7.14 -34.49 -3.69
N LYS A 239 -7.93 -34.40 -4.78
CA LYS A 239 -7.42 -34.00 -6.09
C LYS A 239 -7.06 -32.52 -6.13
N SER A 240 -6.24 -32.11 -7.08
CA SER A 240 -5.83 -30.72 -7.25
C SER A 240 -6.44 -30.10 -8.51
N VAL A 241 -6.82 -28.84 -8.39
CA VAL A 241 -7.04 -27.90 -9.50
C VAL A 241 -5.73 -27.20 -9.72
N GLU A 242 -5.13 -27.36 -10.91
CA GLU A 242 -3.88 -26.67 -11.28
C GLU A 242 -4.10 -25.85 -12.54
N MET A 243 -3.75 -24.56 -12.44
CA MET A 243 -3.80 -23.63 -13.57
C MET A 243 -2.41 -23.02 -13.76
N ARG A 244 -1.93 -22.99 -15.02
CA ARG A 244 -0.62 -22.44 -15.38
C ARG A 244 -0.79 -21.33 -16.38
N PHE A 245 -0.11 -20.21 -16.14
CA PHE A 245 -0.20 -19.01 -16.95
C PHE A 245 1.19 -18.48 -17.29
N ALA A 246 1.43 -18.14 -18.55
CA ALA A 246 2.55 -17.29 -18.92
C ALA A 246 2.09 -15.84 -18.83
N VAL A 247 2.84 -15.02 -18.11
CA VAL A 247 2.49 -13.65 -17.77
C VAL A 247 3.61 -12.72 -18.19
N THR A 248 3.24 -11.66 -18.91
CA THR A 248 4.08 -10.48 -19.12
C THR A 248 3.37 -9.32 -18.42
N ARG A 249 3.98 -8.77 -17.38
CA ARG A 249 3.43 -7.65 -16.60
C ARG A 249 4.27 -6.41 -16.80
N LYS A 250 3.61 -5.28 -17.07
CA LYS A 250 4.21 -3.96 -17.13
C LYS A 250 3.97 -3.22 -15.82
N GLU A 251 4.95 -2.43 -15.40
CA GLU A 251 4.75 -1.45 -14.34
C GLU A 251 3.56 -0.56 -14.70
N LYS A 252 2.69 -0.29 -13.71
CA LYS A 252 1.52 0.54 -13.89
C LYS A 252 1.76 1.88 -13.21
N SER A 253 1.64 2.96 -13.97
CA SER A 253 1.57 4.33 -13.48
C SER A 253 0.15 4.87 -13.64
N ALA A 254 -0.10 6.15 -13.34
CA ALA A 254 -1.40 6.76 -13.57
C ALA A 254 -1.80 6.73 -15.05
N TYR A 255 -3.01 6.28 -15.35
CA TYR A 255 -3.48 6.04 -16.72
C TYR A 255 -4.90 6.52 -16.96
N ALA A 256 -5.20 6.89 -18.20
CA ALA A 256 -6.55 7.30 -18.58
C ALA A 256 -7.53 6.13 -18.47
N ALA A 257 -8.69 6.37 -17.89
CA ALA A 257 -9.79 5.42 -17.88
C ALA A 257 -10.54 5.50 -19.21
N ASP A 258 -10.74 4.37 -19.86
CA ASP A 258 -11.58 4.25 -21.04
C ASP A 258 -12.64 3.15 -20.82
N PRO A 259 -13.93 3.44 -20.96
CA PRO A 259 -14.55 4.76 -20.97
C PRO A 259 -14.48 5.46 -19.59
N PRO A 260 -14.69 6.79 -19.53
CA PRO A 260 -14.64 7.52 -18.25
C PRO A 260 -15.85 7.16 -17.39
N ARG A 261 -15.85 5.97 -16.81
CA ARG A 261 -16.78 5.52 -15.79
C ARG A 261 -16.38 6.12 -14.46
N GLY A 262 -17.31 6.57 -13.65
CA GLY A 262 -16.99 7.29 -12.45
C GLY A 262 -17.90 7.02 -11.27
N ARG A 263 -19.20 7.06 -11.48
CA ARG A 263 -20.17 6.98 -10.37
C ARG A 263 -20.23 5.58 -9.77
N GLU A 264 -20.14 4.52 -10.56
CA GLU A 264 -20.17 3.15 -10.09
C GLU A 264 -19.04 2.81 -9.08
N PHE A 265 -17.93 3.57 -9.09
CA PHE A 265 -16.82 3.41 -8.16
C PHE A 265 -16.96 4.28 -6.89
N LEU A 266 -18.09 4.96 -6.73
CA LEU A 266 -18.52 5.62 -5.50
C LEU A 266 -19.55 4.79 -4.73
N GLU A 267 -20.18 3.80 -5.41
CA GLU A 267 -21.21 2.98 -4.80
C GLU A 267 -20.66 2.12 -3.65
N PRO A 268 -21.45 1.95 -2.58
CA PRO A 268 -21.04 1.11 -1.47
C PRO A 268 -20.96 -0.37 -1.87
N GLU A 269 -20.11 -1.10 -1.17
CA GLU A 269 -19.99 -2.56 -1.24
C GLU A 269 -20.33 -3.15 0.14
N ARG A 270 -20.70 -4.43 0.20
CA ARG A 270 -21.16 -5.10 1.43
C ARG A 270 -20.21 -4.91 2.62
N LEU A 271 -18.89 -4.95 2.40
CA LEU A 271 -17.86 -4.75 3.43
C LEU A 271 -17.14 -3.40 3.31
N VAL A 272 -17.59 -2.53 2.42
CA VAL A 272 -17.16 -1.13 2.29
C VAL A 272 -18.42 -0.27 2.21
N PRO A 273 -19.21 -0.19 3.30
CA PRO A 273 -20.47 0.52 3.31
C PRO A 273 -20.28 2.03 3.32
N GLU A 274 -21.28 2.74 2.86
CA GLU A 274 -21.43 4.15 3.18
C GLU A 274 -21.62 4.30 4.69
N SER A 275 -20.96 5.30 5.30
CA SER A 275 -21.02 5.52 6.74
C SER A 275 -20.75 6.98 7.09
N GLU A 276 -21.55 7.54 7.99
CA GLU A 276 -21.31 8.87 8.57
C GLU A 276 -19.94 8.97 9.24
N ASN A 277 -19.46 7.87 9.85
CA ASN A 277 -18.14 7.84 10.47
C ASN A 277 -17.02 8.01 9.43
N PHE A 278 -17.12 7.37 8.27
CA PHE A 278 -16.13 7.56 7.19
C PHE A 278 -16.22 8.99 6.62
N ALA A 279 -17.42 9.55 6.46
CA ALA A 279 -17.59 10.92 6.01
C ALA A 279 -16.99 11.92 7.01
N LYS A 280 -17.18 11.70 8.32
CA LYS A 280 -16.58 12.52 9.36
C LYS A 280 -15.05 12.44 9.35
N ILE A 281 -14.46 11.24 9.34
CA ILE A 281 -12.99 11.05 9.30
C ILE A 281 -12.41 11.68 8.04
N ALA A 282 -13.01 11.42 6.87
CA ALA A 282 -12.57 12.03 5.62
C ALA A 282 -12.64 13.55 5.68
N GLY A 283 -13.72 14.13 6.21
CA GLY A 283 -13.86 15.58 6.39
C GLY A 283 -12.77 16.18 7.30
N GLU A 284 -12.45 15.52 8.40
CA GLU A 284 -11.37 15.94 9.32
C GLU A 284 -9.98 15.89 8.64
N VAL A 285 -9.66 14.77 7.97
CA VAL A 285 -8.39 14.58 7.27
C VAL A 285 -8.21 15.56 6.12
N LEU A 286 -9.30 15.90 5.44
CA LEU A 286 -9.29 16.74 4.24
C LEU A 286 -9.54 18.23 4.51
N ALA A 287 -9.65 18.63 5.79
CA ALA A 287 -9.88 20.02 6.15
C ALA A 287 -8.84 20.95 5.52
N GLY A 288 -9.29 21.95 4.75
CA GLY A 288 -8.43 22.90 4.05
C GLY A 288 -7.70 22.38 2.81
N LYS A 289 -7.78 21.09 2.47
CA LYS A 289 -7.08 20.50 1.33
C LYS A 289 -7.89 20.64 0.03
N LYS A 290 -7.21 21.04 -1.04
CA LYS A 290 -7.81 21.28 -2.37
C LYS A 290 -7.14 20.41 -3.42
N GLY A 291 -7.90 20.02 -4.44
CA GLY A 291 -7.45 19.15 -5.53
C GLY A 291 -7.47 17.66 -5.16
N ASP A 292 -7.89 16.83 -6.12
CA ASP A 292 -8.14 15.40 -5.86
C ASP A 292 -6.86 14.61 -5.53
N LEU A 293 -5.70 14.99 -6.10
CA LEU A 293 -4.43 14.34 -5.77
C LEU A 293 -4.00 14.62 -4.32
N VAL A 294 -4.10 15.89 -3.88
CA VAL A 294 -3.77 16.28 -2.49
C VAL A 294 -4.72 15.60 -1.51
N ARG A 295 -6.00 15.54 -1.84
CA ARG A 295 -7.02 14.87 -1.01
C ARG A 295 -6.78 13.37 -0.93
N ALA A 296 -6.57 12.70 -2.06
CA ALA A 296 -6.28 11.27 -2.10
C ALA A 296 -4.99 10.93 -1.35
N ARG A 297 -3.92 11.76 -1.51
CA ARG A 297 -2.67 11.56 -0.77
C ARG A 297 -2.87 11.72 0.74
N ALA A 298 -3.64 12.68 1.18
CA ALA A 298 -3.92 12.84 2.60
C ALA A 298 -4.66 11.64 3.21
N LEU A 299 -5.61 11.04 2.46
CA LEU A 299 -6.27 9.81 2.89
C LEU A 299 -5.31 8.60 2.89
N TYR A 300 -4.44 8.50 1.90
CA TYR A 300 -3.40 7.49 1.81
C TYR A 300 -2.45 7.55 3.03
N ASP A 301 -1.93 8.74 3.35
CA ASP A 301 -1.07 8.97 4.49
C ASP A 301 -1.79 8.69 5.81
N HIS A 302 -3.06 9.12 5.95
CA HIS A 302 -3.88 8.83 7.12
C HIS A 302 -4.00 7.32 7.38
N VAL A 303 -4.16 6.51 6.32
CA VAL A 303 -4.24 5.05 6.48
C VAL A 303 -2.90 4.47 6.93
N ILE A 304 -1.77 4.91 6.37
CA ILE A 304 -0.41 4.51 6.79
C ILE A 304 -0.19 4.87 8.27
N ASP A 305 -0.48 6.11 8.66
CA ASP A 305 -0.22 6.60 10.01
C ASP A 305 -1.08 5.89 11.06
N ARG A 306 -2.32 5.54 10.69
CA ARG A 306 -3.29 4.97 11.62
C ARG A 306 -3.22 3.46 11.74
N MET A 307 -3.00 2.74 10.65
CA MET A 307 -3.07 1.28 10.64
C MET A 307 -1.72 0.63 10.95
N ARG A 308 -1.76 -0.62 11.38
CA ARG A 308 -0.58 -1.49 11.54
C ARG A 308 -0.80 -2.79 10.78
N TYR A 309 0.19 -3.22 10.01
CA TYR A 309 0.10 -4.47 9.26
C TYR A 309 0.20 -5.67 10.21
N MET A 310 -0.95 -6.24 10.57
CA MET A 310 -1.05 -7.33 11.52
C MET A 310 -2.11 -8.35 11.07
N LYS A 311 -1.73 -9.61 10.99
CA LYS A 311 -2.64 -10.74 10.68
C LYS A 311 -3.16 -11.35 11.98
N PHE A 312 -3.86 -10.56 12.80
CA PHE A 312 -4.30 -10.94 14.14
C PHE A 312 -5.70 -10.41 14.47
N GLY A 313 -6.40 -11.11 15.37
CA GLY A 313 -7.75 -10.78 15.81
C GLY A 313 -8.84 -11.34 14.90
N GLU A 314 -10.09 -11.27 15.34
CA GLU A 314 -11.23 -11.77 14.56
C GLU A 314 -11.49 -10.86 13.35
N GLY A 315 -11.81 -11.46 12.21
CA GLY A 315 -12.26 -10.76 11.00
C GLY A 315 -11.16 -10.09 10.16
N TRP A 316 -9.86 -10.16 10.55
CA TRP A 316 -8.78 -9.64 9.69
C TRP A 316 -8.76 -10.35 8.34
N GLY A 317 -8.34 -9.64 7.30
CA GLY A 317 -8.19 -10.20 5.96
C GLY A 317 -9.49 -10.33 5.17
N LYS A 318 -10.64 -9.98 5.75
CA LYS A 318 -11.92 -9.91 5.03
C LYS A 318 -12.07 -8.61 4.22
N GLY A 319 -11.25 -7.62 4.53
CA GLY A 319 -11.39 -6.28 3.96
C GLY A 319 -12.70 -5.62 4.39
N ASP A 320 -13.09 -5.80 5.62
CA ASP A 320 -14.19 -5.07 6.25
C ASP A 320 -13.67 -3.70 6.69
N ALA A 321 -14.10 -2.66 5.99
CA ALA A 321 -13.64 -1.29 6.22
C ALA A 321 -14.03 -0.77 7.62
N VAL A 322 -15.17 -1.20 8.16
CA VAL A 322 -15.61 -0.80 9.52
C VAL A 322 -14.71 -1.44 10.57
N ARG A 323 -14.43 -2.74 10.42
CA ARG A 323 -13.48 -3.42 11.30
C ARG A 323 -12.07 -2.83 11.17
N ALA A 324 -11.57 -2.60 9.95
CA ALA A 324 -10.24 -2.02 9.72
C ALA A 324 -10.10 -0.65 10.39
N CYS A 325 -11.10 0.20 10.25
CA CYS A 325 -11.16 1.52 10.90
C CYS A 325 -11.12 1.42 12.43
N SER A 326 -11.92 0.52 13.03
CA SER A 326 -12.03 0.39 14.49
C SER A 326 -10.82 -0.30 15.12
N ALA A 327 -10.31 -1.37 14.47
CA ALA A 327 -9.16 -2.14 14.95
C ALA A 327 -7.81 -1.45 14.68
N ALA A 328 -7.76 -0.49 13.75
CA ALA A 328 -6.53 0.16 13.28
C ALA A 328 -5.43 -0.86 12.90
N SER A 329 -5.81 -2.01 12.37
CA SER A 329 -4.91 -3.10 12.00
C SER A 329 -5.54 -4.06 11.01
N GLY A 330 -4.72 -4.78 10.25
CA GLY A 330 -5.16 -5.80 9.32
C GLY A 330 -4.07 -6.15 8.31
N ASN A 331 -4.44 -6.84 7.25
CA ASN A 331 -3.57 -7.11 6.11
C ASN A 331 -3.87 -6.15 4.94
N CYS A 332 -3.31 -6.44 3.77
CA CYS A 332 -3.51 -5.60 2.57
C CYS A 332 -5.00 -5.36 2.25
N THR A 333 -5.89 -6.36 2.41
CA THR A 333 -7.33 -6.18 2.12
C THR A 333 -7.98 -5.17 3.05
N ASP A 334 -7.60 -5.18 4.33
CA ASP A 334 -8.14 -4.26 5.35
C ASP A 334 -7.65 -2.82 5.11
N PHE A 335 -6.36 -2.63 4.80
CA PHE A 335 -5.78 -1.32 4.44
C PHE A 335 -6.50 -0.69 3.25
N HIS A 336 -6.60 -1.45 2.15
CA HIS A 336 -7.18 -0.91 0.92
C HIS A 336 -8.69 -0.72 1.02
N SER A 337 -9.42 -1.56 1.77
CA SER A 337 -10.85 -1.36 2.01
C SER A 337 -11.12 -0.11 2.84
N TYR A 338 -10.30 0.17 3.85
CA TYR A 338 -10.41 1.39 4.63
C TYR A 338 -10.13 2.63 3.79
N PHE A 339 -9.07 2.61 2.97
CA PHE A 339 -8.79 3.68 2.02
C PHE A 339 -9.93 3.91 1.04
N ILE A 340 -10.47 2.84 0.44
CA ILE A 340 -11.59 2.93 -0.52
C ILE A 340 -12.84 3.55 0.15
N ALA A 341 -13.13 3.16 1.40
CA ALA A 341 -14.25 3.73 2.15
C ALA A 341 -14.09 5.25 2.36
N LEU A 342 -12.90 5.69 2.78
CA LEU A 342 -12.60 7.11 2.97
C LEU A 342 -12.59 7.89 1.65
N ALA A 343 -12.02 7.33 0.59
CA ALA A 343 -11.98 7.95 -0.73
C ALA A 343 -13.40 8.15 -1.28
N ARG A 344 -14.24 7.11 -1.23
CA ARG A 344 -15.65 7.19 -1.67
C ARG A 344 -16.46 8.18 -0.83
N ALA A 345 -16.28 8.20 0.49
CA ALA A 345 -16.90 9.17 1.38
C ALA A 345 -16.48 10.62 1.07
N ALA A 346 -15.27 10.80 0.53
CA ALA A 346 -14.78 12.09 0.04
C ALA A 346 -15.22 12.44 -1.40
N GLY A 347 -16.00 11.57 -2.07
CA GLY A 347 -16.41 11.73 -3.46
C GLY A 347 -15.32 11.40 -4.48
N ILE A 348 -14.25 10.70 -4.06
CA ILE A 348 -13.17 10.23 -4.93
C ILE A 348 -13.46 8.78 -5.33
N PRO A 349 -13.72 8.50 -6.63
CA PRO A 349 -13.94 7.14 -7.10
C PRO A 349 -12.75 6.26 -6.80
N ALA A 350 -12.98 5.09 -6.19
CA ALA A 350 -11.92 4.14 -5.82
C ALA A 350 -12.39 2.70 -5.99
N ARG A 351 -11.45 1.81 -6.38
CA ARG A 351 -11.74 0.41 -6.66
C ARG A 351 -10.64 -0.51 -6.14
N PHE A 352 -11.00 -1.76 -5.96
CA PHE A 352 -10.17 -2.82 -5.42
C PHE A 352 -9.64 -3.74 -6.52
N ALA A 353 -8.42 -4.24 -6.37
CA ALA A 353 -7.85 -5.31 -7.18
C ALA A 353 -7.03 -6.26 -6.30
N ILE A 354 -6.97 -7.55 -6.70
CA ILE A 354 -6.33 -8.60 -5.94
C ILE A 354 -5.63 -9.60 -6.84
N GLY A 355 -4.51 -10.12 -6.38
CA GLY A 355 -3.75 -11.11 -7.12
C GLY A 355 -2.54 -11.62 -6.33
N ALA A 356 -1.35 -11.60 -6.93
CA ALA A 356 -0.12 -12.07 -6.31
C ALA A 356 1.01 -11.04 -6.43
N SER A 357 1.85 -10.97 -5.41
CA SER A 357 3.14 -10.26 -5.42
C SER A 357 4.24 -11.26 -5.70
N ILE A 358 4.92 -11.10 -6.84
CA ILE A 358 6.01 -11.99 -7.27
C ILE A 358 7.30 -11.51 -6.58
N PRO A 359 7.98 -12.34 -5.78
CA PRO A 359 9.24 -11.96 -5.12
C PRO A 359 10.25 -11.39 -6.12
N SER A 360 10.84 -10.23 -5.81
CA SER A 360 11.80 -9.56 -6.70
C SER A 360 13.22 -10.10 -6.58
N GLU A 361 13.56 -10.66 -5.41
CA GLU A 361 14.89 -11.11 -5.01
C GLU A 361 15.28 -12.49 -5.54
N ARG A 362 14.35 -13.22 -6.15
CA ARG A 362 14.59 -14.58 -6.66
C ARG A 362 13.83 -14.85 -7.96
N ASN A 363 14.25 -15.87 -8.71
CA ASN A 363 13.69 -16.17 -10.03
C ASN A 363 12.65 -17.29 -10.02
N ASP A 364 12.50 -18.02 -8.94
CA ASP A 364 11.50 -19.09 -8.82
C ASP A 364 11.08 -19.34 -7.37
N GLY A 365 10.09 -20.21 -7.19
CA GLY A 365 9.65 -20.74 -5.90
C GLY A 365 8.21 -20.40 -5.52
N GLY A 366 7.89 -20.58 -4.24
CA GLY A 366 6.56 -20.34 -3.70
C GLY A 366 6.29 -18.84 -3.48
N ILE A 367 5.03 -18.46 -3.43
CA ILE A 367 4.56 -17.10 -3.12
C ILE A 367 3.67 -17.19 -1.87
N ASP A 368 3.88 -16.29 -0.94
CA ASP A 368 3.22 -16.26 0.37
C ASP A 368 1.78 -15.70 0.27
N GLY A 369 0.93 -16.41 -0.45
CA GLY A 369 -0.48 -16.09 -0.57
C GLY A 369 -0.80 -14.95 -1.54
N TYR A 370 -2.02 -14.39 -1.40
CA TYR A 370 -2.47 -13.30 -2.24
C TYR A 370 -1.93 -11.95 -1.76
N HIS A 371 -1.94 -10.99 -2.68
CA HIS A 371 -1.71 -9.57 -2.42
C HIS A 371 -2.79 -8.74 -3.10
N CYS A 372 -3.17 -7.62 -2.51
CA CYS A 372 -4.16 -6.72 -3.09
C CYS A 372 -3.70 -5.26 -3.04
N TRP A 373 -4.34 -4.43 -3.83
CA TRP A 373 -4.10 -2.99 -3.94
C TRP A 373 -5.39 -2.26 -4.29
N ALA A 374 -5.33 -0.94 -4.35
CA ALA A 374 -6.43 -0.12 -4.78
C ALA A 374 -6.03 0.81 -5.93
N GLU A 375 -7.01 1.37 -6.58
CA GLU A 375 -6.86 2.46 -7.54
C GLU A 375 -7.90 3.54 -7.22
N PHE A 376 -7.51 4.80 -7.29
CA PHE A 376 -8.42 5.93 -7.17
C PHE A 376 -8.40 6.81 -8.42
N ARG A 377 -9.45 7.60 -8.64
CA ARG A 377 -9.53 8.48 -9.80
C ARG A 377 -9.30 9.93 -9.40
N ALA A 378 -8.29 10.55 -10.02
CA ALA A 378 -7.99 11.97 -9.89
C ALA A 378 -7.47 12.50 -11.23
N GLU A 379 -7.66 13.78 -11.51
CA GLU A 379 -7.15 14.46 -12.70
C GLU A 379 -7.45 13.72 -14.02
N GLY A 380 -8.63 13.10 -14.11
CA GLY A 380 -9.06 12.34 -15.28
C GLY A 380 -8.40 10.99 -15.48
N LYS A 381 -7.59 10.52 -14.53
CA LYS A 381 -6.82 9.26 -14.57
C LYS A 381 -7.13 8.37 -13.39
N TRP A 382 -6.85 7.07 -13.56
CA TRP A 382 -6.73 6.12 -12.47
C TRP A 382 -5.30 6.12 -11.94
N TRP A 383 -5.15 6.16 -10.62
CA TRP A 383 -3.90 6.17 -9.88
C TRP A 383 -3.84 4.90 -9.03
N PRO A 384 -2.91 3.98 -9.31
CA PRO A 384 -2.73 2.82 -8.43
C PRO A 384 -2.10 3.24 -7.10
N VAL A 385 -2.49 2.55 -6.02
CA VAL A 385 -1.90 2.70 -4.69
C VAL A 385 -1.73 1.35 -4.03
N ASP A 386 -0.58 1.14 -3.37
CA ASP A 386 -0.32 -0.04 -2.55
C ASP A 386 0.10 0.40 -1.14
N ILE A 387 -0.92 0.70 -0.33
CA ILE A 387 -0.73 1.32 0.99
C ILE A 387 -0.06 0.37 1.96
N SER A 388 -0.36 -0.93 1.87
CA SER A 388 0.21 -1.94 2.76
C SER A 388 1.69 -2.20 2.50
N GLU A 389 2.17 -2.04 1.26
CA GLU A 389 3.59 -2.09 0.95
C GLU A 389 4.29 -0.79 1.36
N ALA A 390 3.62 0.34 1.20
CA ALA A 390 4.11 1.63 1.66
C ALA A 390 4.29 1.70 3.20
N ASP A 391 3.39 1.07 3.96
CA ASP A 391 3.50 0.93 5.41
C ASP A 391 4.70 0.07 5.83
N LYS A 392 4.97 -1.01 5.09
CA LYS A 392 6.14 -1.88 5.33
C LYS A 392 7.47 -1.22 4.96
N TYR A 393 7.47 -0.42 3.90
CA TYR A 393 8.66 0.18 3.30
C TYR A 393 8.45 1.68 3.07
N THR A 394 8.57 2.45 4.13
CA THR A 394 8.31 3.91 4.12
C THR A 394 9.12 4.68 3.07
N ALA A 395 10.33 4.20 2.73
CA ALA A 395 11.13 4.76 1.65
C ALA A 395 10.44 4.68 0.27
N LEU A 396 9.48 3.76 0.09
CA LEU A 396 8.71 3.57 -1.12
C LEU A 396 7.30 4.15 -1.04
N SER A 397 6.95 4.87 0.01
CA SER A 397 5.61 5.45 0.16
C SER A 397 5.24 6.41 -0.99
N THR A 398 6.22 7.14 -1.51
CA THR A 398 6.05 7.99 -2.69
C THR A 398 5.84 7.17 -3.95
N TYR A 399 6.58 6.08 -4.14
CA TYR A 399 6.42 5.18 -5.28
C TYR A 399 5.03 4.53 -5.30
N TYR A 400 4.60 3.95 -4.19
CA TYR A 400 3.31 3.26 -4.10
C TYR A 400 2.09 4.20 -4.10
N PHE A 401 2.30 5.50 -4.14
CA PHE A 401 1.27 6.47 -4.46
C PHE A 401 1.37 6.86 -5.95
N GLY A 402 0.70 6.14 -6.81
CA GLY A 402 0.64 6.37 -8.25
C GLY A 402 1.30 5.30 -9.09
N HIS A 403 2.05 4.36 -8.48
CA HIS A 403 2.72 3.27 -9.20
C HIS A 403 2.39 1.90 -8.59
N HIS A 404 2.46 0.90 -9.46
CA HIS A 404 2.33 -0.51 -9.09
C HIS A 404 3.36 -1.30 -9.90
N PRO A 405 4.31 -2.02 -9.26
CA PRO A 405 5.46 -2.59 -9.94
C PRO A 405 5.10 -3.74 -10.89
N ALA A 406 6.02 -4.07 -11.78
CA ALA A 406 5.84 -5.13 -12.75
C ALA A 406 5.82 -6.54 -12.13
N ASN A 407 6.38 -6.73 -10.95
CA ASN A 407 6.35 -8.02 -10.25
C ASN A 407 5.00 -8.27 -9.52
N ARG A 408 3.93 -8.16 -10.26
CA ARG A 408 2.54 -8.38 -9.80
C ARG A 408 1.76 -9.19 -10.85
N LEU A 409 0.76 -9.93 -10.38
CA LEU A 409 -0.27 -10.54 -11.22
C LEU A 409 -1.63 -10.17 -10.65
N GLU A 410 -2.50 -9.55 -11.43
CA GLU A 410 -3.89 -9.32 -11.08
C GLU A 410 -4.71 -10.57 -11.44
N LEU A 411 -5.33 -11.19 -10.44
CA LEU A 411 -6.19 -12.37 -10.61
C LEU A 411 -7.66 -11.97 -10.78
N SER A 412 -8.12 -10.97 -10.05
CA SER A 412 -9.46 -10.38 -10.20
C SER A 412 -9.51 -8.94 -9.71
N ARG A 413 -10.57 -8.24 -10.08
CA ARG A 413 -10.83 -6.85 -9.66
C ARG A 413 -12.24 -6.68 -9.12
N GLY A 414 -12.40 -5.69 -8.27
CA GLY A 414 -13.66 -5.36 -7.62
C GLY A 414 -14.01 -6.32 -6.49
N ARG A 415 -15.16 -6.06 -5.92
CA ARG A 415 -15.73 -6.79 -4.79
C ARG A 415 -17.20 -7.13 -5.07
N ASP A 416 -17.76 -8.00 -4.25
CA ASP A 416 -19.15 -8.48 -4.41
C ASP A 416 -19.44 -9.00 -5.83
N LEU A 417 -18.54 -9.86 -6.35
CA LEU A 417 -18.62 -10.44 -7.68
C LEU A 417 -19.88 -11.28 -7.83
N VAL A 418 -20.59 -11.11 -8.95
CA VAL A 418 -21.86 -11.78 -9.25
C VAL A 418 -21.68 -12.73 -10.43
N VAL A 419 -21.72 -14.02 -10.19
CA VAL A 419 -21.62 -15.09 -11.18
C VAL A 419 -22.86 -16.00 -11.17
N GLU A 420 -23.14 -16.68 -12.27
CA GLU A 420 -24.27 -17.61 -12.38
C GLU A 420 -23.78 -18.96 -12.97
N PRO A 421 -23.88 -20.06 -12.20
CA PRO A 421 -24.36 -20.17 -10.82
C PRO A 421 -23.38 -19.55 -9.85
N GLY A 422 -23.91 -18.88 -8.78
CA GLY A 422 -23.15 -18.31 -7.70
C GLY A 422 -23.10 -19.18 -6.45
N PRO A 423 -22.25 -18.80 -5.46
CA PRO A 423 -22.26 -19.43 -4.15
C PRO A 423 -23.57 -19.19 -3.39
N SER A 424 -23.94 -20.13 -2.54
CA SER A 424 -25.12 -20.01 -1.68
C SER A 424 -25.01 -18.87 -0.66
N SER A 425 -23.78 -18.46 -0.33
CA SER A 425 -23.48 -17.32 0.56
C SER A 425 -23.71 -15.95 -0.07
N GLY A 426 -24.08 -15.89 -1.36
CA GLY A 426 -24.29 -14.67 -2.13
C GLY A 426 -23.04 -14.21 -2.89
N PRO A 427 -22.93 -12.92 -3.27
CA PRO A 427 -21.82 -12.40 -4.04
C PRO A 427 -20.47 -12.69 -3.41
N ILE A 428 -19.47 -13.03 -4.26
CA ILE A 428 -18.11 -13.34 -3.82
C ILE A 428 -17.43 -12.03 -3.43
N ASN A 429 -16.98 -11.90 -2.19
CA ASN A 429 -16.37 -10.68 -1.66
C ASN A 429 -15.19 -10.21 -2.54
N PHE A 430 -14.24 -11.07 -2.82
CA PHE A 430 -13.14 -10.92 -3.79
C PHE A 430 -12.62 -12.33 -4.14
N LEU A 431 -11.93 -12.45 -5.27
CA LEU A 431 -11.55 -13.77 -5.77
C LEU A 431 -10.04 -13.84 -6.07
N ALA A 432 -9.24 -14.23 -5.06
CA ALA A 432 -7.85 -14.65 -5.20
C ALA A 432 -7.71 -16.14 -4.87
N TYR A 433 -8.29 -16.57 -3.76
CA TYR A 433 -8.44 -17.98 -3.41
C TYR A 433 -9.77 -18.51 -3.95
N PRO A 434 -9.89 -19.81 -4.20
CA PRO A 434 -11.16 -20.35 -4.67
C PRO A 434 -12.21 -20.31 -3.55
N VAL A 435 -13.44 -20.05 -3.93
CA VAL A 435 -14.60 -20.32 -3.10
C VAL A 435 -14.99 -21.78 -3.36
N LEU A 436 -15.09 -22.58 -2.32
CA LEU A 436 -15.48 -23.99 -2.38
C LEU A 436 -16.68 -24.22 -1.48
N GLU A 437 -17.76 -24.74 -2.04
CA GLU A 437 -18.94 -25.19 -1.29
C GLU A 437 -19.11 -26.70 -1.39
N VAL A 438 -19.37 -27.35 -0.24
CA VAL A 438 -19.75 -28.76 -0.15
C VAL A 438 -21.11 -28.82 0.50
N ALA A 439 -22.11 -29.33 -0.21
CA ALA A 439 -23.52 -29.33 0.23
C ALA A 439 -24.00 -27.93 0.67
N GLY A 440 -23.57 -26.86 -0.01
CA GLY A 440 -23.94 -25.48 0.30
C GLY A 440 -23.17 -24.82 1.45
N ALA A 441 -22.26 -25.53 2.11
CA ALA A 441 -21.40 -24.99 3.17
C ALA A 441 -19.99 -24.69 2.66
N GLU A 442 -19.46 -23.53 3.01
CA GLU A 442 -18.10 -23.14 2.62
C GLU A 442 -17.04 -24.06 3.26
N LYS A 443 -16.10 -24.50 2.45
CA LYS A 443 -14.92 -25.28 2.85
C LYS A 443 -13.65 -24.61 2.30
N LYS A 444 -12.51 -24.89 2.91
CA LYS A 444 -11.22 -24.34 2.45
C LYS A 444 -10.45 -25.40 1.67
N ALA A 445 -9.99 -25.04 0.48
CA ALA A 445 -8.96 -25.77 -0.23
C ALA A 445 -7.57 -25.32 0.25
N LYS A 446 -6.57 -26.19 0.15
CA LYS A 446 -5.17 -25.79 0.37
C LYS A 446 -4.65 -25.13 -0.88
N ILE A 447 -4.15 -23.89 -0.76
CA ILE A 447 -3.71 -23.08 -1.88
C ILE A 447 -2.19 -22.98 -1.88
N GLU A 448 -1.60 -23.11 -3.07
CA GLU A 448 -0.19 -22.93 -3.33
C GLU A 448 -0.02 -22.12 -4.61
N PHE A 449 0.72 -21.01 -4.51
CA PHE A 449 1.18 -20.22 -5.64
C PHE A 449 2.66 -20.42 -5.83
N THR A 450 3.09 -20.68 -7.07
CA THR A 450 4.50 -20.73 -7.43
C THR A 450 4.76 -19.97 -8.72
N PHE A 451 5.99 -19.55 -8.93
CA PHE A 451 6.38 -18.87 -10.16
C PHE A 451 7.77 -19.31 -10.63
N VAL A 452 8.03 -19.06 -11.90
CA VAL A 452 9.35 -19.16 -12.52
C VAL A 452 9.48 -18.00 -13.51
N ARG A 453 10.51 -17.13 -13.36
CA ARG A 453 10.79 -16.06 -14.31
C ARG A 453 11.31 -16.63 -15.63
N THR A 454 10.84 -16.03 -16.72
CA THR A 454 11.16 -16.47 -18.10
C THR A 454 11.82 -15.38 -18.95
N GLY A 455 11.97 -14.16 -18.41
CA GLY A 455 12.53 -13.01 -19.12
C GLY A 455 14.04 -13.08 -19.36
N PRO A 456 14.60 -12.21 -20.22
CA PRO A 456 16.03 -12.15 -20.47
C PRO A 456 16.82 -11.83 -19.18
N GLY A 457 17.81 -12.64 -18.86
CA GLY A 457 18.62 -12.56 -17.64
C GLY A 457 18.39 -13.70 -16.62
N THR A 458 17.41 -14.57 -16.86
CA THR A 458 17.10 -15.72 -15.99
C THR A 458 17.83 -17.01 -16.40
N ALA A 459 18.62 -17.00 -17.47
CA ALA A 459 19.40 -18.16 -17.89
C ALA A 459 20.59 -18.37 -16.94
N GLY A 460 20.46 -19.29 -16.01
CA GLY A 460 21.54 -20.08 -15.45
C GLY A 460 22.28 -19.53 -14.25
N SER A 461 21.75 -19.74 -13.04
CA SER A 461 22.61 -20.26 -11.98
C SER A 461 22.42 -21.79 -11.94
N PRO A 462 23.47 -22.61 -12.09
CA PRO A 462 23.33 -24.04 -11.91
C PRO A 462 22.95 -24.32 -10.46
N ARG A 463 21.94 -25.17 -10.29
CA ARG A 463 21.59 -25.73 -8.98
C ARG A 463 22.80 -26.53 -8.48
N THR A 464 23.44 -26.06 -7.44
CA THR A 464 24.35 -26.88 -6.62
C THR A 464 23.58 -27.43 -5.43
#